data_433130678422a19cb95ac6eb74b7fecf
#
_entry.id   433130678422a19cb95ac6eb74b7fecf
#
_cell.length_a   1.000
_cell.length_b   1.000
_cell.length_c   1.000
_cell.angle_alpha   90.00
_cell.angle_beta   90.00
_cell.angle_gamma   90.00
#
_symmetry.space_group_name_H-M   'P 1'
#
loop_
_entity.id
_entity.type
_entity.pdbx_description
1 polymer ?
#
loop_
_entity_poly.entity_id
_entity_poly.type
_entity_poly.pdbx_seq_one_letter_code
_entity_poly.pdbx_strand_id
1 'polypeptide(L)'
;AYNMQNVEVGGKTGTSNKNRDAWFMCVLPKLVAGCWVGGEDQAVRLVSRGEGSVIALPIVGEFLNRIYADPSTGISKQDLFTRPAVMPVYDCDETEKTDDSATRYEEDEFFE
;
A
#
# COMPACT_ATOMS: atom_id res chain seq x y z
N ALA A 1 -18.36 3.26 -3.31
CA ALA A 1 -17.40 3.73 -2.30
C ALA A 1 -17.11 2.59 -1.32
N TYR A 2 -15.84 2.28 -1.10
CA TYR A 2 -15.43 1.25 -0.14
C TYR A 2 -15.59 1.81 1.27
N ASN A 3 -16.52 1.24 2.04
CA ASN A 3 -16.76 1.70 3.40
C ASN A 3 -15.73 1.08 4.35
N MET A 4 -14.61 1.75 4.51
CA MET A 4 -13.52 1.41 5.43
C MET A 4 -13.52 2.29 6.69
N GLN A 5 -14.65 2.91 7.03
CA GLN A 5 -14.78 3.67 8.26
C GLN A 5 -14.66 2.72 9.46
N ASN A 6 -13.87 3.13 10.43
CA ASN A 6 -13.60 2.36 11.66
C ASN A 6 -12.89 1.00 11.46
N VAL A 7 -12.17 0.84 10.35
CA VAL A 7 -11.32 -0.32 10.09
C VAL A 7 -9.86 0.09 10.27
N GLU A 8 -9.10 -0.67 11.04
CA GLU A 8 -7.64 -0.48 11.11
C GLU A 8 -6.99 -1.06 9.84
N VAL A 9 -6.59 -0.18 8.95
CA VAL A 9 -5.95 -0.53 7.68
C VAL A 9 -4.87 0.47 7.32
N GLY A 10 -3.70 -0.01 6.97
CA GLY A 10 -2.65 0.77 6.33
C GLY A 10 -2.64 0.48 4.83
N GLY A 11 -2.40 1.48 4.00
CA GLY A 11 -2.32 1.30 2.56
C GLY A 11 -1.28 2.18 1.90
N LYS A 12 -0.68 1.66 0.82
CA LYS A 12 0.29 2.40 0.01
C LYS A 12 0.08 2.09 -1.46
N THR A 13 0.04 3.16 -2.25
CA THR A 13 0.05 3.07 -3.72
C THR A 13 1.47 3.11 -4.24
N GLY A 14 1.71 2.47 -5.36
CA GLY A 14 2.92 2.60 -6.15
C GLY A 14 2.56 2.80 -7.62
N THR A 15 3.28 3.66 -8.31
CA THR A 15 3.11 3.89 -9.74
C THR A 15 4.50 4.07 -10.33
N SER A 16 4.85 3.23 -11.31
CA SER A 16 6.13 3.36 -11.98
C SER A 16 6.16 4.55 -12.94
N ASN A 17 7.36 4.97 -13.32
CA ASN A 17 7.56 6.02 -14.29
C ASN A 17 6.81 5.73 -15.60
N LYS A 18 6.12 6.74 -16.13
CA LYS A 18 5.32 6.66 -17.37
C LYS A 18 4.09 5.76 -17.27
N ASN A 19 3.56 5.53 -16.05
CA ASN A 19 2.35 4.74 -15.81
C ASN A 19 2.39 3.35 -16.45
N ARG A 20 3.50 2.63 -16.27
CA ARG A 20 3.62 1.24 -16.76
C ARG A 20 3.03 0.24 -15.81
N ASP A 21 3.21 0.50 -14.51
CA ASP A 21 2.79 -0.37 -13.43
C ASP A 21 2.01 0.43 -12.38
N ALA A 22 0.91 -0.13 -11.96
CA ALA A 22 0.09 0.38 -10.88
C ALA A 22 0.05 -0.66 -9.75
N TRP A 23 0.49 -0.27 -8.56
CA TRP A 23 0.48 -1.09 -7.36
C TRP A 23 -0.42 -0.51 -6.30
N PHE A 24 -1.07 -1.35 -5.57
CA PHE A 24 -1.66 -1.02 -4.28
C PHE A 24 -1.42 -2.16 -3.30
N MET A 25 -0.86 -1.82 -2.15
CA MET A 25 -0.67 -2.74 -1.03
C MET A 25 -1.47 -2.27 0.17
N CYS A 26 -2.05 -3.19 0.91
CA CYS A 26 -2.67 -2.89 2.20
C CYS A 26 -2.32 -3.93 3.25
N VAL A 27 -2.30 -3.47 4.50
CA VAL A 27 -2.03 -4.28 5.69
C VAL A 27 -3.20 -4.10 6.65
N LEU A 28 -3.77 -5.21 7.06
CA LEU A 28 -4.81 -5.31 8.09
C LEU A 28 -4.27 -6.14 9.25
N PRO A 29 -4.94 -6.17 10.40
CA PRO A 29 -4.48 -6.94 11.57
C PRO A 29 -4.19 -8.42 11.31
N LYS A 30 -4.92 -9.04 10.38
CA LYS A 30 -4.81 -10.48 10.06
C LYS A 30 -4.59 -10.78 8.58
N LEU A 31 -4.38 -9.77 7.75
CA LEU A 31 -4.27 -9.95 6.31
C LEU A 31 -3.35 -8.90 5.69
N VAL A 32 -2.52 -9.33 4.77
CA VAL A 32 -1.82 -8.44 3.82
C VAL A 32 -2.34 -8.77 2.43
N ALA A 33 -2.76 -7.77 1.69
CA ALA A 33 -3.22 -7.92 0.33
C ALA A 33 -2.56 -6.90 -0.59
N GLY A 34 -2.35 -7.29 -1.83
CA GLY A 34 -1.78 -6.41 -2.83
C GLY A 34 -2.30 -6.70 -4.22
N CYS A 35 -2.25 -5.70 -5.06
CA CYS A 35 -2.62 -5.81 -6.46
C CYS A 35 -1.61 -5.08 -7.32
N TRP A 36 -1.19 -5.76 -8.38
CA TRP A 36 -0.42 -5.19 -9.47
C TRP A 36 -1.23 -5.20 -10.76
N VAL A 37 -1.19 -4.11 -11.48
CA VAL A 37 -1.77 -3.98 -12.82
C VAL A 37 -0.71 -3.40 -13.74
N GLY A 38 -0.42 -4.11 -14.82
CA GLY A 38 0.59 -3.70 -15.78
C GLY A 38 0.50 -4.51 -17.07
N GLY A 39 1.31 -4.18 -18.05
CA GLY A 39 1.46 -4.93 -19.29
C GLY A 39 2.61 -5.94 -19.22
N GLU A 40 2.55 -6.98 -20.05
CA GLU A 40 3.64 -7.95 -20.19
C GLU A 40 4.93 -7.33 -20.76
N ASP A 41 4.78 -6.26 -21.55
CA ASP A 41 5.90 -5.58 -22.19
C ASP A 41 6.03 -4.17 -21.63
N GLN A 42 7.26 -3.75 -21.39
CA GLN A 42 7.57 -2.40 -20.92
C GLN A 42 7.15 -1.28 -21.90
N ALA A 43 6.88 -1.62 -23.17
CA ALA A 43 6.33 -0.69 -24.14
C ALA A 43 4.85 -0.39 -23.88
N VAL A 44 4.13 -1.31 -23.21
CA VAL A 44 2.72 -1.12 -22.86
C VAL A 44 2.62 -0.13 -21.71
N ARG A 45 1.82 0.90 -21.90
CA ARG A 45 1.51 1.89 -20.86
C ARG A 45 0.05 1.79 -20.48
N LEU A 46 -0.22 1.92 -19.20
CA LEU A 46 -1.58 2.11 -18.72
C LEU A 46 -2.08 3.46 -19.26
N VAL A 47 -3.33 3.48 -19.73
CA VAL A 47 -3.96 4.71 -20.25
C VAL A 47 -3.98 5.84 -19.21
N SER A 48 -4.27 7.04 -19.65
CA SER A 48 -4.34 8.23 -18.82
C SER A 48 -5.15 8.00 -17.52
N ARG A 49 -4.51 7.99 -16.38
CA ARG A 49 -4.93 7.61 -15.03
C ARG A 49 -4.49 6.20 -14.61
N GLY A 50 -3.38 5.69 -15.15
CA GLY A 50 -2.73 4.45 -14.73
C GLY A 50 -2.10 4.50 -13.34
N GLU A 51 -2.71 5.23 -12.39
CA GLU A 51 -2.21 5.36 -11.03
C GLU A 51 -2.72 4.21 -10.17
N GLY A 52 -1.90 3.76 -9.21
CA GLY A 52 -2.25 2.69 -8.28
C GLY A 52 -3.54 2.94 -7.50
N SER A 53 -3.82 4.21 -7.19
CA SER A 53 -5.06 4.65 -6.53
C SER A 53 -6.31 4.50 -7.40
N VAL A 54 -6.16 4.54 -8.72
CA VAL A 54 -7.27 4.53 -9.66
C VAL A 54 -7.55 3.13 -10.20
N ILE A 55 -6.52 2.31 -10.39
CA ILE A 55 -6.65 1.00 -11.03
C ILE A 55 -6.48 -0.14 -10.03
N ALA A 56 -5.42 -0.15 -9.22
CA ALA A 56 -5.11 -1.27 -8.33
C ALA A 56 -5.92 -1.22 -7.02
N LEU A 57 -6.13 -0.04 -6.44
CA LEU A 57 -6.90 0.13 -5.20
C LEU A 57 -8.35 -0.38 -5.31
N PRO A 58 -9.11 -0.10 -6.39
CA PRO A 58 -10.48 -0.61 -6.51
C PRO A 58 -10.56 -2.14 -6.49
N ILE A 59 -9.57 -2.82 -7.07
CA ILE A 59 -9.51 -4.29 -7.08
C ILE A 59 -9.35 -4.82 -5.66
N VAL A 60 -8.40 -4.26 -4.90
CA VAL A 60 -8.19 -4.63 -3.50
C VAL A 60 -9.41 -4.25 -2.65
N GLY A 61 -10.02 -3.10 -2.89
CA GLY A 61 -11.22 -2.67 -2.18
C GLY A 61 -12.39 -3.64 -2.36
N GLU A 62 -12.63 -4.11 -3.57
CA GLU A 62 -13.67 -5.12 -3.84
C GLU A 62 -13.33 -6.47 -3.21
N PHE A 63 -12.07 -6.88 -3.26
CA PHE A 63 -11.59 -8.08 -2.58
C PHE A 63 -11.84 -8.01 -1.07
N LEU A 64 -11.51 -6.89 -0.42
CA LEU A 64 -11.75 -6.70 1.00
C LEU A 64 -13.24 -6.68 1.35
N ASN A 65 -14.08 -6.09 0.51
CA ASN A 65 -15.53 -6.13 0.71
C ASN A 65 -16.05 -7.58 0.75
N ARG A 66 -15.55 -8.44 -0.11
CA ARG A 66 -15.91 -9.86 -0.14
C ARG A 66 -15.38 -10.62 1.07
N ILE A 67 -14.14 -10.36 1.48
CA ILE A 67 -13.54 -10.95 2.68
C ILE A 67 -14.36 -10.60 3.92
N TYR A 68 -14.75 -9.33 4.09
CA TYR A 68 -15.56 -8.91 5.24
C TYR A 68 -17.00 -9.40 5.20
N ALA A 69 -17.53 -9.73 4.04
CA ALA A 69 -18.87 -10.29 3.88
C ALA A 69 -18.92 -11.78 4.19
N ASP A 70 -17.77 -12.48 4.21
CA ASP A 70 -17.68 -13.92 4.43
C ASP A 70 -17.11 -14.21 5.84
N PRO A 71 -17.97 -14.62 6.81
CA PRO A 71 -17.51 -14.93 8.16
C PRO A 71 -16.53 -16.10 8.22
N SER A 72 -16.51 -16.99 7.22
CA SER A 72 -15.61 -18.14 7.18
C SER A 72 -14.14 -17.77 7.07
N THR A 73 -13.84 -16.56 6.62
CA THR A 73 -12.47 -16.04 6.51
C THR A 73 -11.81 -15.78 7.86
N GLY A 74 -12.61 -15.60 8.93
CA GLY A 74 -12.12 -15.23 10.25
C GLY A 74 -11.58 -13.80 10.34
N ILE A 75 -11.80 -12.97 9.31
CA ILE A 75 -11.35 -11.58 9.25
C ILE A 75 -12.55 -10.65 9.42
N SER A 76 -12.44 -9.73 10.36
CA SER A 76 -13.52 -8.83 10.74
C SER A 76 -13.08 -7.37 10.69
N LYS A 77 -14.03 -6.49 10.42
CA LYS A 77 -13.80 -5.03 10.52
C LYS A 77 -13.45 -4.57 11.94
N GLN A 78 -13.76 -5.36 12.95
CA GLN A 78 -13.46 -5.10 14.36
C GLN A 78 -12.06 -5.59 14.77
N ASP A 79 -11.34 -6.28 13.91
CA ASP A 79 -9.97 -6.70 14.20
C ASP A 79 -9.06 -5.49 14.38
N LEU A 80 -8.20 -5.55 15.41
CA LEU A 80 -7.29 -4.47 15.77
C LEU A 80 -5.84 -4.94 15.70
N PHE A 81 -4.93 -4.03 15.34
CA PHE A 81 -3.51 -4.30 15.46
C PHE A 81 -3.10 -4.42 16.93
N THR A 82 -2.24 -5.40 17.21
CA THR A 82 -1.65 -5.53 18.54
C THR A 82 -0.63 -4.41 18.75
N ARG A 83 -0.86 -3.59 19.77
CA ARG A 83 0.10 -2.55 20.16
C ARG A 83 1.28 -3.18 20.87
N PRO A 84 2.53 -2.78 20.55
CA PRO A 84 3.69 -3.23 21.29
C PRO A 84 3.63 -2.74 22.74
N ALA A 85 4.18 -3.52 23.67
CA ALA A 85 4.21 -3.16 25.10
C ALA A 85 5.03 -1.88 25.35
N VAL A 86 6.03 -1.64 24.52
CA VAL A 86 6.85 -0.42 24.54
C VAL A 86 6.70 0.26 23.18
N MET A 87 6.13 1.45 23.19
CA MET A 87 6.03 2.28 21.99
C MET A 87 7.35 3.03 21.80
N PRO A 88 7.96 2.97 20.62
CA PRO A 88 9.10 3.84 20.33
C PRO A 88 8.62 5.30 20.33
N VAL A 89 9.34 6.14 21.04
CA VAL A 89 9.13 7.58 20.98
C VAL A 89 9.92 8.09 19.80
N TYR A 90 9.23 8.58 18.79
CA TYR A 90 9.84 9.28 17.66
C TYR A 90 9.83 10.77 18.01
N ASP A 91 11.00 11.34 18.23
CA ASP A 91 11.15 12.79 18.33
C ASP A 91 11.20 13.35 16.90
N CYS A 92 10.09 13.93 16.48
CA CYS A 92 10.01 14.54 15.15
C CYS A 92 10.67 15.90 15.06
N ASP A 93 11.13 16.46 16.19
CA ASP A 93 11.77 17.77 16.24
C ASP A 93 13.29 17.69 15.99
N GLU A 94 13.89 16.50 15.94
CA GLU A 94 15.32 16.32 15.64
C GLU A 94 15.66 16.34 14.13
N THR A 95 14.76 16.74 13.25
CA THR A 95 14.98 16.71 11.78
C THR A 95 15.87 17.83 11.24
N GLU A 96 16.53 18.64 12.06
CA GLU A 96 17.44 19.69 11.57
C GLU A 96 18.94 19.35 11.66
N LYS A 97 19.31 18.10 11.91
CA LYS A 97 20.70 17.67 11.76
C LYS A 97 20.82 16.54 10.76
N THR A 98 20.37 16.76 9.55
CA THR A 98 20.77 15.89 8.45
C THR A 98 22.22 16.15 8.12
N ASP A 99 23.08 15.29 8.61
CA ASP A 99 24.35 15.02 7.98
C ASP A 99 24.05 14.64 6.53
N ASP A 100 24.52 15.45 5.60
CA ASP A 100 24.34 15.34 4.15
C ASP A 100 25.06 14.08 3.57
N SER A 101 25.48 13.16 4.44
CA SER A 101 26.14 11.90 4.10
C SER A 101 25.23 10.68 4.11
N ALA A 102 23.92 10.84 4.36
CA ALA A 102 22.97 9.75 4.20
C ALA A 102 22.82 9.45 2.71
N THR A 103 23.48 8.39 2.32
CA THR A 103 23.44 7.70 1.06
C THR A 103 22.13 7.93 0.31
N ARG A 104 22.20 8.68 -0.75
CA ARG A 104 21.26 8.65 -1.84
C ARG A 104 21.20 7.19 -2.29
N TYR A 105 20.15 6.48 -1.90
CA TYR A 105 19.81 5.26 -2.60
C TYR A 105 19.37 5.70 -3.97
N GLU A 106 20.20 5.46 -4.97
CA GLU A 106 19.83 5.66 -6.36
C GLU A 106 18.66 4.71 -6.63
N GLU A 107 17.51 5.30 -6.95
CA GLU A 107 16.26 4.58 -7.22
C GLU A 107 16.35 3.66 -8.46
N ASP A 108 17.52 3.58 -9.09
CA ASP A 108 17.72 2.90 -10.36
C ASP A 108 18.16 1.43 -10.24
N GLU A 109 18.57 0.95 -9.05
CA GLU A 109 19.07 -0.42 -8.90
C GLU A 109 18.03 -1.46 -8.44
N PHE A 110 16.79 -1.07 -8.19
CA PHE A 110 15.77 -2.03 -7.68
C PHE A 110 14.83 -2.58 -8.77
N PHE A 111 15.03 -2.22 -10.04
CA PHE A 111 14.17 -2.64 -11.14
C PHE A 111 14.96 -3.07 -12.40
N GLU A 112 15.99 -3.88 -12.24
CA GLU A 112 16.48 -4.72 -13.33
C GLU A 112 15.92 -6.13 -13.22
#